data_d5a9664f22716bdaab9a1ba2c635c1e5
#
_entry.id   d5a9664f22716bdaab9a1ba2c635c1e5
#
_cell.length_a   1.000
_cell.length_b   1.000
_cell.length_c   1.000
_cell.angle_alpha   90.00
_cell.angle_beta   90.00
_cell.angle_gamma   90.00
#
_symmetry.space_group_name_H-M   'P 1'
#
loop_
_entity.id
_entity.type
_entity.pdbx_description
1 polymer ?
#
loop_
_entity_poly.entity_id
_entity_poly.type
_entity_poly.pdbx_seq_one_letter_code
_entity_poly.pdbx_strand_id
1 'polypeptide(L)'
;MPTKTPAAAGPPTATPAAGAPAAAPPPPEVPLAAPARPLVGLVERLDPALDELIATDARPAVLSEGYKWSEGPVWTAGALLFSDVPNNVVWRWSETAGVTQFLRPSGYTGTVPRGGEPGSNGLAVDTSGRLYLCQHGDRRIARLAPDGHSFETIADKYDGKRFNSPNDLVVTDSGDVYFTDPIYGLVGHEKDPAREMPWSGVYRVHTDGRVDLLDKSLTFPNGLAFSPDRKKLYVAVSDPARAIWMVYDVDAKGGVANGRVFFDATSFVKAGKKGLPDGMKIDVVGNIFATGPGGVFVFSPAGKHLGTIITGEPTANCAFGDGGQTLYLTANNKLMRISLKTRGTVRK
;
A
#
# COMPACT_ATOMS: atom_id res chain seq x y z
N MET A 1 -50.45 -85.27 -2.62
CA MET A 1 -51.28 -84.20 -3.24
C MET A 1 -51.14 -82.96 -2.41
N PRO A 2 -50.55 -81.87 -2.98
CA PRO A 2 -50.44 -80.63 -2.21
C PRO A 2 -51.65 -79.71 -2.48
N THR A 3 -52.16 -79.17 -1.41
CA THR A 3 -53.28 -78.24 -1.34
C THR A 3 -52.89 -76.85 -1.80
N LYS A 4 -53.65 -76.24 -2.73
CA LYS A 4 -53.56 -74.89 -3.21
C LYS A 4 -54.04 -73.89 -2.17
N THR A 5 -53.25 -72.89 -1.84
CA THR A 5 -53.62 -71.70 -1.05
C THR A 5 -54.13 -70.62 -2.00
N PRO A 6 -55.19 -69.86 -1.72
CA PRO A 6 -55.71 -68.80 -2.57
C PRO A 6 -54.90 -67.48 -2.45
N ALA A 7 -54.78 -66.74 -3.55
CA ALA A 7 -54.11 -65.50 -3.66
C ALA A 7 -54.83 -64.35 -2.92
N ALA A 8 -54.06 -63.49 -2.21
CA ALA A 8 -54.54 -62.30 -1.53
C ALA A 8 -54.76 -61.15 -2.56
N ALA A 9 -55.87 -60.45 -2.39
CA ALA A 9 -56.22 -59.28 -3.18
C ALA A 9 -55.30 -58.05 -2.80
N GLY A 10 -54.81 -57.36 -3.80
CA GLY A 10 -54.01 -56.16 -3.65
C GLY A 10 -54.85 -54.96 -3.17
N PRO A 11 -54.18 -53.97 -2.52
CA PRO A 11 -54.85 -52.79 -1.99
C PRO A 11 -55.30 -51.83 -3.12
N PRO A 12 -56.30 -50.98 -2.90
CA PRO A 12 -56.86 -50.08 -3.92
C PRO A 12 -55.86 -48.93 -4.25
N THR A 13 -55.78 -48.61 -5.51
CA THR A 13 -55.05 -47.48 -6.05
C THR A 13 -55.63 -46.14 -5.60
N ALA A 14 -54.84 -45.34 -4.85
CA ALA A 14 -55.21 -43.98 -4.45
C ALA A 14 -55.11 -43.00 -5.66
N THR A 15 -56.13 -42.24 -5.86
CA THR A 15 -56.21 -41.15 -6.86
C THR A 15 -55.28 -40.00 -6.44
N PRO A 16 -54.47 -39.38 -7.30
CA PRO A 16 -53.63 -38.26 -6.90
C PRO A 16 -54.48 -37.04 -6.62
N ALA A 17 -54.25 -36.44 -5.43
CA ALA A 17 -54.83 -35.15 -5.04
C ALA A 17 -54.31 -34.04 -5.95
N ALA A 18 -55.18 -33.12 -6.37
CA ALA A 18 -54.85 -31.95 -7.19
C ALA A 18 -53.82 -31.10 -6.42
N GLY A 19 -52.69 -30.78 -7.10
CA GLY A 19 -51.59 -29.98 -6.49
C GLY A 19 -52.05 -28.59 -6.09
N ALA A 20 -51.64 -28.16 -4.91
CA ALA A 20 -51.78 -26.80 -4.43
C ALA A 20 -50.99 -25.86 -5.35
N PRO A 21 -51.44 -24.61 -5.61
CA PRO A 21 -50.73 -23.64 -6.47
C PRO A 21 -49.36 -23.36 -5.85
N ALA A 22 -48.34 -23.34 -6.68
CA ALA A 22 -46.98 -22.99 -6.28
C ALA A 22 -46.93 -21.57 -5.67
N ALA A 23 -46.30 -21.42 -4.50
CA ALA A 23 -46.08 -20.13 -3.87
C ALA A 23 -45.31 -19.19 -4.82
N ALA A 24 -45.73 -17.94 -4.92
CA ALA A 24 -45.02 -16.93 -5.68
C ALA A 24 -43.56 -16.79 -5.19
N PRO A 25 -42.60 -16.58 -6.08
CA PRO A 25 -41.22 -16.35 -5.64
C PRO A 25 -41.14 -15.14 -4.70
N PRO A 26 -40.26 -15.16 -3.68
CA PRO A 26 -40.08 -14.01 -2.81
C PRO A 26 -39.64 -12.79 -3.63
N PRO A 27 -40.03 -11.56 -3.25
CA PRO A 27 -39.56 -10.37 -3.93
C PRO A 27 -38.02 -10.30 -3.90
N PRO A 28 -37.39 -9.72 -4.93
CA PRO A 28 -35.93 -9.58 -4.94
C PRO A 28 -35.50 -8.82 -3.68
N GLU A 29 -34.52 -9.38 -2.96
CA GLU A 29 -33.88 -8.67 -1.85
C GLU A 29 -33.25 -7.40 -2.39
N VAL A 30 -33.74 -6.23 -1.94
CA VAL A 30 -33.08 -4.96 -2.18
C VAL A 30 -31.80 -4.98 -1.37
N PRO A 31 -30.61 -4.85 -2.02
CA PRO A 31 -29.36 -4.82 -1.27
C PRO A 31 -29.43 -3.69 -0.24
N LEU A 32 -29.25 -4.04 1.03
CA LEU A 32 -29.09 -3.04 2.09
C LEU A 32 -27.93 -2.12 1.69
N ALA A 33 -28.17 -0.82 1.60
CA ALA A 33 -27.11 0.15 1.36
C ALA A 33 -26.02 -0.06 2.40
N ALA A 34 -24.77 -0.14 1.95
CA ALA A 34 -23.63 -0.26 2.84
C ALA A 34 -23.69 0.88 3.88
N PRO A 35 -23.42 0.62 5.17
CA PRO A 35 -23.49 1.64 6.20
C PRO A 35 -22.60 2.82 5.83
N ALA A 36 -23.12 4.05 6.05
CA ALA A 36 -22.38 5.28 5.76
C ALA A 36 -21.06 5.26 6.57
N ARG A 37 -19.94 5.42 5.87
CA ARG A 37 -18.61 5.42 6.48
C ARG A 37 -18.34 6.78 7.12
N PRO A 38 -17.70 6.86 8.30
CA PRO A 38 -17.34 8.12 8.92
C PRO A 38 -16.46 8.97 8.01
N LEU A 39 -16.89 10.16 7.67
CA LEU A 39 -16.09 11.15 6.97
C LEU A 39 -15.24 11.92 7.98
N VAL A 40 -13.97 12.10 7.67
CA VAL A 40 -12.99 12.77 8.54
C VAL A 40 -12.21 13.82 7.76
N GLY A 41 -11.50 14.72 8.49
CA GLY A 41 -10.63 15.69 7.85
C GLY A 41 -11.34 16.59 6.84
N LEU A 42 -10.56 17.15 5.94
CA LEU A 42 -11.02 18.02 4.85
C LEU A 42 -9.96 18.07 3.73
N VAL A 43 -10.29 18.72 2.61
CA VAL A 43 -9.33 19.05 1.54
C VAL A 43 -9.07 20.55 1.58
N GLU A 44 -7.87 20.95 2.03
CA GLU A 44 -7.38 22.32 1.93
C GLU A 44 -7.05 22.63 0.48
N ARG A 45 -7.56 23.73 -0.04
CA ARG A 45 -7.43 24.13 -1.44
C ARG A 45 -6.61 25.40 -1.53
N LEU A 46 -5.45 25.32 -2.17
CA LEU A 46 -4.51 26.44 -2.36
C LEU A 46 -4.54 26.96 -3.80
N ASP A 47 -5.04 26.14 -4.73
CA ASP A 47 -5.11 26.46 -6.14
C ASP A 47 -6.37 25.84 -6.76
N PRO A 48 -7.12 26.57 -7.63
CA PRO A 48 -8.32 26.05 -8.27
C PRO A 48 -8.07 24.83 -9.18
N ALA A 49 -6.85 24.58 -9.63
CA ALA A 49 -6.51 23.37 -10.40
C ALA A 49 -6.73 22.08 -9.58
N LEU A 50 -6.78 22.15 -8.24
CA LEU A 50 -7.13 21.01 -7.41
C LEU A 50 -8.56 20.51 -7.65
N ASP A 51 -9.48 21.40 -8.06
CA ASP A 51 -10.87 21.04 -8.31
C ASP A 51 -11.05 20.11 -9.51
N GLU A 52 -10.07 20.10 -10.42
CA GLU A 52 -10.00 19.13 -11.52
C GLU A 52 -9.56 17.73 -11.07
N LEU A 53 -8.89 17.63 -9.91
CA LEU A 53 -8.36 16.37 -9.38
C LEU A 53 -9.25 15.78 -8.29
N ILE A 54 -9.88 16.64 -7.46
CA ILE A 54 -10.67 16.24 -6.29
C ILE A 54 -11.95 17.08 -6.25
N ALA A 55 -13.11 16.45 -6.15
CA ALA A 55 -14.38 17.16 -6.03
C ALA A 55 -14.39 18.09 -4.79
N THR A 56 -15.10 19.23 -4.90
CA THR A 56 -15.08 20.29 -3.87
C THR A 56 -15.66 19.84 -2.53
N ASP A 57 -16.55 18.86 -2.55
CA ASP A 57 -17.21 18.25 -1.39
C ASP A 57 -16.54 16.94 -0.92
N ALA A 58 -15.51 16.46 -1.63
CA ALA A 58 -14.83 15.23 -1.28
C ALA A 58 -14.13 15.32 0.07
N ARG A 59 -14.25 14.27 0.87
CA ARG A 59 -13.60 14.10 2.17
C ARG A 59 -13.09 12.68 2.34
N PRO A 60 -11.99 12.46 3.09
CA PRO A 60 -11.56 11.11 3.46
C PRO A 60 -12.62 10.37 4.25
N ALA A 61 -12.86 9.10 3.91
CA ALA A 61 -13.74 8.19 4.64
C ALA A 61 -12.91 7.11 5.33
N VAL A 62 -13.20 6.83 6.61
CA VAL A 62 -12.56 5.74 7.36
C VAL A 62 -13.16 4.41 6.93
N LEU A 63 -12.29 3.49 6.50
CA LEU A 63 -12.67 2.12 6.10
C LEU A 63 -12.54 1.14 7.25
N SER A 64 -11.47 1.27 8.02
CA SER A 64 -11.19 0.45 9.21
C SER A 64 -10.15 1.12 10.10
N GLU A 65 -10.05 0.67 11.34
CA GLU A 65 -9.10 1.17 12.34
C GLU A 65 -8.67 0.05 13.31
N GLY A 66 -7.68 0.33 14.17
CA GLY A 66 -7.21 -0.61 15.18
C GLY A 66 -5.82 -1.20 14.89
N TYR A 67 -5.10 -0.66 13.91
CA TYR A 67 -3.71 -1.03 13.59
C TYR A 67 -2.74 -0.34 14.58
N LYS A 68 -1.52 -0.86 14.68
CA LYS A 68 -0.47 -0.14 15.41
C LYS A 68 0.17 0.94 14.56
N TRP A 69 0.48 0.60 13.30
CA TRP A 69 0.97 1.53 12.29
C TRP A 69 0.68 0.96 10.91
N SER A 70 -0.30 1.53 10.23
CA SER A 70 -0.70 1.10 8.89
C SER A 70 0.21 1.72 7.83
N GLU A 71 0.70 0.90 6.88
CA GLU A 71 1.70 1.27 5.88
C GLU A 71 1.56 0.50 4.57
N GLY A 72 2.37 0.90 3.59
CA GLY A 72 2.65 0.20 2.36
C GLY A 72 1.44 -0.28 1.57
N PRO A 73 0.43 0.57 1.32
CA PRO A 73 -0.77 0.13 0.63
C PRO A 73 -0.48 -0.18 -0.84
N VAL A 74 -1.03 -1.29 -1.33
CA VAL A 74 -1.02 -1.65 -2.76
C VAL A 74 -2.34 -2.26 -3.17
N TRP A 75 -2.87 -1.81 -4.30
CA TRP A 75 -4.09 -2.38 -4.88
C TRP A 75 -3.74 -3.52 -5.84
N THR A 76 -4.34 -4.68 -5.63
CA THR A 76 -4.15 -5.85 -6.49
C THR A 76 -5.37 -6.78 -6.42
N ALA A 77 -5.69 -7.44 -7.51
CA ALA A 77 -6.77 -8.43 -7.61
C ALA A 77 -8.10 -7.97 -6.96
N GLY A 78 -8.49 -6.69 -7.19
CA GLY A 78 -9.75 -6.13 -6.69
C GLY A 78 -9.78 -5.86 -5.18
N ALA A 79 -8.63 -5.81 -4.52
CA ALA A 79 -8.51 -5.54 -3.08
C ALA A 79 -7.30 -4.67 -2.78
N LEU A 80 -7.30 -4.04 -1.62
CA LEU A 80 -6.15 -3.34 -1.07
C LEU A 80 -5.42 -4.26 -0.09
N LEU A 81 -4.11 -4.43 -0.30
CA LEU A 81 -3.21 -4.98 0.71
C LEU A 81 -2.50 -3.82 1.41
N PHE A 82 -2.25 -3.95 2.70
CA PHE A 82 -1.48 -2.96 3.46
C PHE A 82 -0.83 -3.61 4.69
N SER A 83 0.30 -3.09 5.09
CA SER A 83 1.08 -3.57 6.23
C SER A 83 0.60 -2.97 7.54
N ASP A 84 0.64 -3.75 8.62
CA ASP A 84 0.65 -3.28 10.01
C ASP A 84 2.03 -3.64 10.58
N VAL A 85 2.94 -2.70 10.45
CA VAL A 85 4.39 -2.95 10.57
C VAL A 85 4.78 -3.49 11.93
N PRO A 86 4.35 -2.89 13.07
CA PRO A 86 4.72 -3.42 14.39
C PRO A 86 4.07 -4.77 14.72
N ASN A 87 2.94 -5.09 14.09
CA ASN A 87 2.24 -6.36 14.30
C ASN A 87 2.72 -7.50 13.37
N ASN A 88 3.63 -7.20 12.43
CA ASN A 88 4.20 -8.16 11.48
C ASN A 88 3.12 -8.86 10.62
N VAL A 89 2.16 -8.07 10.12
CA VAL A 89 0.99 -8.55 9.37
C VAL A 89 0.78 -7.72 8.11
N VAL A 90 0.39 -8.36 7.02
CA VAL A 90 -0.31 -7.72 5.90
C VAL A 90 -1.79 -8.02 6.01
N TRP A 91 -2.59 -6.96 5.97
CA TRP A 91 -4.04 -7.03 5.92
C TRP A 91 -4.52 -6.90 4.47
N ARG A 92 -5.68 -7.48 4.20
CA ARG A 92 -6.42 -7.32 2.94
C ARG A 92 -7.76 -6.68 3.24
N TRP A 93 -8.06 -5.60 2.52
CA TRP A 93 -9.37 -4.96 2.56
C TRP A 93 -10.06 -5.09 1.20
N SER A 94 -11.35 -5.38 1.22
CA SER A 94 -12.23 -5.28 0.04
C SER A 94 -13.60 -4.75 0.44
N GLU A 95 -14.36 -4.19 -0.50
CA GLU A 95 -15.71 -3.66 -0.23
C GLU A 95 -16.66 -4.74 0.28
N THR A 96 -16.53 -5.97 -0.20
CA THR A 96 -17.43 -7.09 0.12
C THR A 96 -17.06 -7.83 1.40
N ALA A 97 -15.76 -8.00 1.69
CA ALA A 97 -15.31 -8.82 2.82
C ALA A 97 -14.81 -7.99 4.01
N GLY A 98 -14.71 -6.66 3.86
CA GLY A 98 -14.05 -5.84 4.86
C GLY A 98 -12.56 -6.16 4.99
N VAL A 99 -12.04 -6.15 6.22
CA VAL A 99 -10.63 -6.45 6.53
C VAL A 99 -10.46 -7.91 6.91
N THR A 100 -9.49 -8.57 6.30
CA THR A 100 -9.07 -9.94 6.61
C THR A 100 -7.55 -10.01 6.70
N GLN A 101 -7.00 -10.93 7.51
CA GLN A 101 -5.56 -11.17 7.53
C GLN A 101 -5.14 -11.83 6.21
N PHE A 102 -4.16 -11.25 5.52
CA PHE A 102 -3.63 -11.80 4.28
C PHE A 102 -2.36 -12.61 4.51
N LEU A 103 -1.40 -12.05 5.28
CA LEU A 103 -0.09 -12.66 5.47
C LEU A 103 0.44 -12.42 6.89
N ARG A 104 0.93 -13.49 7.54
CA ARG A 104 1.61 -13.43 8.84
C ARG A 104 2.55 -14.64 8.99
N PRO A 105 3.86 -14.44 9.28
CA PRO A 105 4.56 -13.14 9.38
C PRO A 105 4.72 -12.45 8.03
N SER A 106 4.89 -11.13 8.02
CA SER A 106 5.05 -10.34 6.80
C SER A 106 6.48 -9.84 6.56
N GLY A 107 7.26 -9.62 7.62
CA GLY A 107 8.58 -9.01 7.53
C GLY A 107 9.67 -9.71 8.33
N TYR A 108 9.37 -10.20 9.53
CA TYR A 108 10.28 -10.98 10.34
C TYR A 108 9.83 -12.42 10.40
N THR A 109 10.63 -13.31 9.86
CA THR A 109 10.35 -14.76 9.78
C THR A 109 11.09 -15.57 10.85
N GLY A 110 11.94 -14.92 11.67
CA GLY A 110 12.67 -15.59 12.76
C GLY A 110 11.76 -15.96 13.94
N THR A 111 12.25 -16.85 14.79
CA THR A 111 11.53 -17.36 15.97
C THR A 111 11.86 -16.61 17.26
N VAL A 112 12.95 -15.85 17.29
CA VAL A 112 13.36 -15.06 18.47
C VAL A 112 12.52 -13.77 18.49
N PRO A 113 11.78 -13.51 19.57
CA PRO A 113 10.99 -12.27 19.65
C PRO A 113 11.86 -11.02 19.52
N ARG A 114 11.40 -10.05 18.73
CA ARG A 114 12.04 -8.74 18.60
C ARG A 114 11.03 -7.62 18.75
N GLY A 115 11.48 -6.46 19.22
CA GLY A 115 10.69 -5.23 19.31
C GLY A 115 10.74 -4.40 18.02
N GLY A 116 10.28 -3.16 18.12
CA GLY A 116 10.29 -2.20 17.02
C GLY A 116 9.30 -2.52 15.91
N GLU A 117 9.74 -2.43 14.69
CA GLU A 117 8.98 -2.63 13.46
C GLU A 117 9.41 -3.90 12.73
N PRO A 118 8.97 -5.10 13.16
CA PRO A 118 9.40 -6.36 12.56
C PRO A 118 8.73 -6.67 11.22
N GLY A 119 7.59 -6.06 10.90
CA GLY A 119 6.78 -6.39 9.73
C GLY A 119 7.37 -5.96 8.39
N SER A 120 6.63 -6.25 7.32
CA SER A 120 6.83 -5.55 6.06
C SER A 120 6.41 -4.08 6.21
N ASN A 121 7.05 -3.18 5.47
CA ASN A 121 6.61 -1.80 5.30
C ASN A 121 6.00 -1.63 3.90
N GLY A 122 6.72 -1.12 2.92
CA GLY A 122 6.25 -0.95 1.55
C GLY A 122 5.88 -2.26 0.87
N LEU A 123 4.79 -2.23 0.11
CA LEU A 123 4.32 -3.30 -0.74
C LEU A 123 4.21 -2.81 -2.18
N ALA A 124 4.56 -3.66 -3.13
CA ALA A 124 4.34 -3.42 -4.55
C ALA A 124 3.99 -4.70 -5.28
N VAL A 125 3.34 -4.60 -6.44
CA VAL A 125 3.13 -5.74 -7.33
C VAL A 125 3.81 -5.50 -8.67
N ASP A 126 4.35 -6.55 -9.29
CA ASP A 126 4.87 -6.49 -10.64
C ASP A 126 3.76 -6.61 -11.69
N THR A 127 4.13 -6.62 -12.96
CA THR A 127 3.19 -6.74 -14.09
C THR A 127 2.48 -8.09 -14.16
N SER A 128 2.98 -9.09 -13.42
CA SER A 128 2.38 -10.42 -13.29
C SER A 128 1.50 -10.57 -12.04
N GLY A 129 1.35 -9.50 -11.24
CA GLY A 129 0.59 -9.51 -9.99
C GLY A 129 1.33 -10.14 -8.81
N ARG A 130 2.65 -10.43 -8.91
CA ARG A 130 3.44 -10.99 -7.80
C ARG A 130 3.76 -9.91 -6.78
N LEU A 131 3.54 -10.22 -5.50
CA LEU A 131 3.73 -9.28 -4.39
C LEU A 131 5.20 -9.21 -3.97
N TYR A 132 5.72 -7.99 -3.92
CA TYR A 132 7.03 -7.64 -3.37
C TYR A 132 6.84 -6.90 -2.05
N LEU A 133 7.75 -7.14 -1.10
CA LEU A 133 7.70 -6.60 0.25
C LEU A 133 9.06 -6.04 0.66
N CYS A 134 9.05 -4.86 1.26
CA CYS A 134 10.16 -4.36 2.06
C CYS A 134 10.05 -4.98 3.45
N GLN A 135 10.86 -5.99 3.76
CA GLN A 135 10.84 -6.69 5.04
C GLN A 135 11.81 -6.04 6.03
N HIS A 136 11.29 -5.22 6.96
CA HIS A 136 12.10 -4.58 8.00
C HIS A 136 12.83 -5.61 8.87
N GLY A 137 12.09 -6.61 9.35
CA GLY A 137 12.62 -7.58 10.28
C GLY A 137 13.70 -8.49 9.70
N ASP A 138 13.51 -8.98 8.49
CA ASP A 138 14.50 -9.81 7.77
C ASP A 138 15.53 -8.96 7.01
N ARG A 139 15.34 -7.65 6.93
CA ARG A 139 16.27 -6.68 6.32
C ARG A 139 16.54 -6.99 4.85
N ARG A 140 15.47 -7.18 4.07
CA ARG A 140 15.57 -7.54 2.65
C ARG A 140 14.40 -7.04 1.82
N ILE A 141 14.59 -6.99 0.51
CA ILE A 141 13.50 -7.02 -0.46
C ILE A 141 13.15 -8.47 -0.71
N ALA A 142 11.89 -8.81 -0.50
CA ALA A 142 11.38 -10.16 -0.72
C ALA A 142 10.24 -10.16 -1.73
N ARG A 143 10.00 -11.30 -2.34
CA ARG A 143 8.83 -11.59 -3.16
C ARG A 143 8.07 -12.75 -2.55
N LEU A 144 6.74 -12.63 -2.44
CA LEU A 144 5.90 -13.72 -1.98
C LEU A 144 5.97 -14.87 -2.99
N ALA A 145 6.27 -16.06 -2.52
CA ALA A 145 6.33 -17.25 -3.35
C ALA A 145 4.92 -17.72 -3.76
N PRO A 146 4.78 -18.54 -4.80
CA PRO A 146 3.49 -19.03 -5.28
C PRO A 146 2.66 -19.84 -4.27
N ASP A 147 3.31 -20.36 -3.22
CA ASP A 147 2.64 -21.05 -2.11
C ASP A 147 1.82 -20.11 -1.20
N GLY A 148 2.01 -18.79 -1.35
CA GLY A 148 1.32 -17.76 -0.57
C GLY A 148 1.83 -17.61 0.87
N HIS A 149 2.94 -18.23 1.25
CA HIS A 149 3.45 -18.28 2.62
C HIS A 149 4.94 -18.06 2.75
N SER A 150 5.75 -18.60 1.84
CA SER A 150 7.19 -18.45 1.84
C SER A 150 7.64 -17.23 1.02
N PHE A 151 8.90 -16.87 1.17
CA PHE A 151 9.48 -15.69 0.53
C PHE A 151 10.74 -16.04 -0.25
N GLU A 152 10.81 -15.50 -1.45
CA GLU A 152 12.03 -15.47 -2.24
C GLU A 152 12.78 -14.17 -1.93
N THR A 153 14.06 -14.27 -1.54
CA THR A 153 14.91 -13.08 -1.35
C THR A 153 15.29 -12.51 -2.71
N ILE A 154 14.95 -11.26 -2.96
CA ILE A 154 15.34 -10.52 -4.17
C ILE A 154 16.70 -9.84 -3.94
N ALA A 155 16.88 -9.19 -2.79
CA ALA A 155 18.14 -8.62 -2.34
C ALA A 155 18.13 -8.42 -0.82
N ASP A 156 19.26 -8.71 -0.15
CA ASP A 156 19.44 -8.51 1.29
C ASP A 156 20.77 -7.79 1.63
N LYS A 157 21.60 -7.50 0.61
CA LYS A 157 22.94 -6.93 0.78
C LYS A 157 23.33 -5.99 -0.35
N TYR A 158 24.21 -5.07 -0.01
CA TYR A 158 24.99 -4.29 -0.96
C TYR A 158 26.43 -4.27 -0.51
N ASP A 159 27.38 -4.54 -1.43
CA ASP A 159 28.83 -4.58 -1.16
C ASP A 159 29.17 -5.48 0.05
N GLY A 160 28.55 -6.66 0.13
CA GLY A 160 28.74 -7.65 1.19
C GLY A 160 28.07 -7.33 2.54
N LYS A 161 27.50 -6.12 2.73
CA LYS A 161 26.84 -5.68 3.96
C LYS A 161 25.33 -5.77 3.84
N ARG A 162 24.68 -6.18 4.92
CA ARG A 162 23.22 -6.24 4.97
C ARG A 162 22.60 -4.84 4.93
N PHE A 163 21.47 -4.71 4.26
CA PHE A 163 20.65 -3.50 4.32
C PHE A 163 20.27 -3.13 5.75
N ASN A 164 19.93 -1.88 5.99
CA ASN A 164 19.40 -1.44 7.29
C ASN A 164 18.01 -2.02 7.53
N SER A 165 17.02 -1.52 6.81
CA SER A 165 15.64 -1.96 6.83
C SER A 165 14.90 -1.39 5.61
N PRO A 166 14.90 -2.09 4.47
CA PRO A 166 14.22 -1.62 3.26
C PRO A 166 12.79 -1.16 3.58
N ASN A 167 12.42 0.05 3.15
CA ASN A 167 11.22 0.73 3.62
C ASN A 167 10.13 0.84 2.55
N ASP A 168 10.36 1.52 1.43
CA ASP A 168 9.37 1.60 0.34
C ASP A 168 10.02 1.19 -0.99
N LEU A 169 9.21 0.77 -1.97
CA LEU A 169 9.70 0.23 -3.22
C LEU A 169 8.79 0.51 -4.41
N VAL A 170 9.41 0.53 -5.59
CA VAL A 170 8.73 0.50 -6.90
C VAL A 170 9.32 -0.63 -7.72
N VAL A 171 8.48 -1.51 -8.26
CA VAL A 171 8.87 -2.51 -9.26
C VAL A 171 8.60 -1.94 -10.65
N THR A 172 9.60 -1.89 -11.53
CA THR A 172 9.43 -1.41 -12.89
C THR A 172 8.79 -2.45 -13.80
N ASP A 173 8.37 -2.08 -15.01
CA ASP A 173 7.81 -3.06 -15.96
C ASP A 173 8.88 -4.00 -16.50
N SER A 174 10.17 -3.62 -16.44
CA SER A 174 11.31 -4.49 -16.74
C SER A 174 11.61 -5.49 -15.62
N GLY A 175 11.04 -5.31 -14.42
CA GLY A 175 11.28 -6.15 -13.25
C GLY A 175 12.37 -5.64 -12.30
N ASP A 176 13.00 -4.51 -12.59
CA ASP A 176 13.94 -3.89 -11.64
C ASP A 176 13.18 -3.31 -10.45
N VAL A 177 13.80 -3.38 -9.27
CA VAL A 177 13.23 -2.87 -8.03
C VAL A 177 14.03 -1.67 -7.54
N TYR A 178 13.39 -0.52 -7.39
CA TYR A 178 13.96 0.64 -6.73
C TYR A 178 13.41 0.70 -5.32
N PHE A 179 14.26 0.95 -4.33
CA PHE A 179 13.84 0.98 -2.93
C PHE A 179 14.70 1.92 -2.08
N THR A 180 14.17 2.26 -0.92
CA THR A 180 14.83 3.05 0.12
C THR A 180 15.20 2.16 1.30
N ASP A 181 16.33 2.47 1.98
CA ASP A 181 16.87 1.67 3.07
C ASP A 181 17.24 2.54 4.30
N PRO A 182 16.26 3.16 4.95
CA PRO A 182 16.48 3.84 6.24
C PRO A 182 16.62 2.83 7.38
N ILE A 183 16.72 3.36 8.61
CA ILE A 183 17.03 2.57 9.82
C ILE A 183 15.83 2.20 10.67
N TYR A 184 14.59 2.48 10.24
CA TYR A 184 13.38 2.34 11.08
C TYR A 184 13.15 0.92 11.61
N GLY A 185 13.45 -0.10 10.80
CA GLY A 185 13.31 -1.50 11.20
C GLY A 185 14.45 -2.03 12.08
N LEU A 186 15.49 -1.23 12.35
CA LEU A 186 16.53 -1.56 13.33
C LEU A 186 16.07 -1.13 14.74
N VAL A 187 16.03 -2.05 15.69
CA VAL A 187 15.48 -1.80 17.04
C VAL A 187 16.24 -0.68 17.76
N GLY A 188 17.57 -0.63 17.60
CA GLY A 188 18.46 0.37 18.18
C GLY A 188 18.70 1.58 17.25
N HIS A 189 18.05 1.66 16.11
CA HIS A 189 18.20 2.70 15.10
C HIS A 189 19.68 2.93 14.73
N GLU A 190 20.21 4.15 14.84
CA GLU A 190 21.62 4.47 14.54
C GLU A 190 22.60 3.70 15.41
N LYS A 191 22.19 3.28 16.61
CA LYS A 191 23.00 2.58 17.61
C LYS A 191 22.79 1.07 17.61
N ASP A 192 21.99 0.56 16.66
CA ASP A 192 21.72 -0.88 16.59
C ASP A 192 23.01 -1.64 16.29
N PRO A 193 23.40 -2.63 17.15
CA PRO A 193 24.62 -3.41 16.92
C PRO A 193 24.58 -4.25 15.66
N ALA A 194 23.40 -4.53 15.11
CA ALA A 194 23.24 -5.25 13.85
C ALA A 194 23.36 -4.34 12.62
N ARG A 195 23.50 -3.02 12.78
CA ARG A 195 23.68 -2.09 11.67
C ARG A 195 25.05 -2.28 11.03
N GLU A 196 25.04 -2.61 9.72
CA GLU A 196 26.25 -2.81 8.92
C GLU A 196 26.52 -1.64 7.95
N MET A 197 25.42 -1.02 7.42
CA MET A 197 25.52 0.15 6.54
C MET A 197 25.68 1.44 7.34
N PRO A 198 26.72 2.25 7.08
CA PRO A 198 26.92 3.53 7.80
C PRO A 198 26.02 4.67 7.29
N TRP A 199 25.25 4.45 6.22
CA TRP A 199 24.32 5.41 5.62
C TRP A 199 22.94 4.80 5.45
N SER A 200 21.93 5.61 5.24
CA SER A 200 20.66 5.23 4.62
C SER A 200 20.79 5.42 3.10
N GLY A 201 20.26 4.49 2.30
CA GLY A 201 20.48 4.52 0.87
C GLY A 201 19.20 4.48 0.04
N VAL A 202 19.31 4.95 -1.20
CA VAL A 202 18.39 4.67 -2.30
C VAL A 202 19.08 3.71 -3.24
N TYR A 203 18.44 2.59 -3.56
CA TYR A 203 19.05 1.50 -4.31
C TYR A 203 18.17 1.08 -5.49
N ARG A 204 18.83 0.37 -6.44
CA ARG A 204 18.16 -0.38 -7.51
C ARG A 204 18.68 -1.82 -7.49
N VAL A 205 17.77 -2.79 -7.53
CA VAL A 205 18.07 -4.18 -7.80
C VAL A 205 17.69 -4.48 -9.25
N HIS A 206 18.62 -4.98 -10.00
CA HIS A 206 18.40 -5.45 -11.38
C HIS A 206 17.79 -6.86 -11.39
N THR A 207 17.18 -7.23 -12.50
CA THR A 207 16.60 -8.57 -12.68
C THR A 207 17.63 -9.71 -12.61
N ASP A 208 18.92 -9.41 -12.81
CA ASP A 208 20.05 -10.33 -12.65
C ASP A 208 20.57 -10.42 -11.20
N GLY A 209 19.95 -9.69 -10.27
CA GLY A 209 20.31 -9.66 -8.85
C GLY A 209 21.42 -8.65 -8.49
N ARG A 210 22.01 -7.95 -9.45
CA ARG A 210 22.96 -6.87 -9.18
C ARG A 210 22.28 -5.71 -8.49
N VAL A 211 22.93 -5.12 -7.49
CA VAL A 211 22.43 -3.97 -6.73
C VAL A 211 23.29 -2.76 -7.02
N ASP A 212 22.66 -1.65 -7.41
CA ASP A 212 23.29 -0.34 -7.54
C ASP A 212 22.90 0.56 -6.37
N LEU A 213 23.84 1.28 -5.81
CA LEU A 213 23.59 2.38 -4.88
C LEU A 213 23.38 3.67 -5.70
N LEU A 214 22.20 4.25 -5.60
CA LEU A 214 21.81 5.45 -6.36
C LEU A 214 22.11 6.74 -5.60
N ASP A 215 21.79 6.77 -4.29
CA ASP A 215 22.10 7.90 -3.39
C ASP A 215 22.33 7.39 -1.96
N LYS A 216 23.32 7.96 -1.28
CA LYS A 216 23.64 7.72 0.14
C LYS A 216 23.72 9.00 0.96
N SER A 217 23.31 10.12 0.39
CA SER A 217 23.42 11.45 1.01
C SER A 217 22.20 11.82 1.87
N LEU A 218 21.10 11.05 1.74
CA LEU A 218 19.85 11.31 2.43
C LEU A 218 19.88 10.70 3.84
N THR A 219 19.32 11.42 4.83
CA THR A 219 19.30 10.95 6.23
C THR A 219 18.29 9.83 6.44
N PHE A 220 17.02 10.05 6.03
CA PHE A 220 15.90 9.10 6.19
C PHE A 220 15.10 9.03 4.88
N PRO A 221 15.67 8.45 3.78
CA PRO A 221 14.91 8.23 2.56
C PRO A 221 13.74 7.28 2.84
N ASN A 222 12.54 7.64 2.36
CA ASN A 222 11.31 6.92 2.64
C ASN A 222 10.56 6.62 1.34
N GLY A 223 9.35 7.11 1.13
CA GLY A 223 8.58 6.85 -0.07
C GLY A 223 9.28 7.27 -1.37
N LEU A 224 9.03 6.53 -2.46
CA LEU A 224 9.56 6.86 -3.76
C LEU A 224 8.56 6.59 -4.88
N ALA A 225 8.62 7.39 -5.96
CA ALA A 225 7.77 7.21 -7.13
C ALA A 225 8.43 7.75 -8.40
N PHE A 226 8.17 7.10 -9.53
CA PHE A 226 8.55 7.61 -10.85
C PHE A 226 7.48 8.52 -11.46
N SER A 227 7.91 9.54 -12.23
CA SER A 227 7.01 10.20 -13.16
C SER A 227 6.43 9.20 -14.18
N PRO A 228 5.27 9.49 -14.81
CA PRO A 228 4.65 8.58 -15.78
C PRO A 228 5.56 8.21 -16.96
N ASP A 229 6.40 9.15 -17.41
CA ASP A 229 7.39 8.95 -18.47
C ASP A 229 8.70 8.31 -17.99
N ARG A 230 8.80 8.03 -16.67
CA ARG A 230 9.97 7.45 -15.98
C ARG A 230 11.27 8.24 -16.08
N LYS A 231 11.23 9.50 -16.49
CA LYS A 231 12.40 10.38 -16.57
C LYS A 231 12.74 11.08 -15.26
N LYS A 232 11.88 10.98 -14.26
CA LYS A 232 12.09 11.51 -12.91
C LYS A 232 11.84 10.44 -11.86
N LEU A 233 12.67 10.42 -10.82
CA LEU A 233 12.45 9.68 -9.58
C LEU A 233 12.29 10.68 -8.45
N TYR A 234 11.20 10.60 -7.73
CA TYR A 234 10.96 11.38 -6.51
C TYR A 234 11.25 10.51 -5.30
N VAL A 235 11.85 11.10 -4.26
CA VAL A 235 12.17 10.42 -2.99
C VAL A 235 11.81 11.34 -1.83
N ALA A 236 11.00 10.86 -0.90
CA ALA A 236 10.70 11.54 0.36
C ALA A 236 11.84 11.37 1.36
N VAL A 237 12.06 12.39 2.18
CA VAL A 237 13.04 12.38 3.26
C VAL A 237 12.33 12.73 4.56
N SER A 238 12.18 11.74 5.44
CA SER A 238 11.44 11.83 6.71
C SER A 238 12.30 12.36 7.87
N ASP A 239 13.13 13.36 7.58
CA ASP A 239 13.96 14.02 8.59
C ASP A 239 13.20 15.24 9.15
N PRO A 240 12.84 15.29 10.44
CA PRO A 240 12.12 16.45 11.00
C PRO A 240 12.91 17.74 10.92
N ALA A 241 14.25 17.70 10.86
CA ALA A 241 15.08 18.86 10.67
C ALA A 241 15.15 19.33 9.21
N ARG A 242 14.85 18.42 8.27
CA ARG A 242 14.87 18.65 6.82
C ARG A 242 13.82 17.79 6.10
N ALA A 243 12.55 18.07 6.37
CA ALA A 243 11.39 17.37 5.81
C ALA A 243 11.16 17.79 4.36
N ILE A 244 11.72 17.03 3.40
CA ILE A 244 11.73 17.40 1.98
C ILE A 244 11.31 16.23 1.07
N TRP A 245 10.92 16.57 -0.15
CA TRP A 245 10.94 15.63 -1.26
C TRP A 245 12.06 16.01 -2.22
N MET A 246 12.83 15.03 -2.65
CA MET A 246 13.87 15.15 -3.66
C MET A 246 13.31 14.75 -5.02
N VAL A 247 13.92 15.26 -6.10
CA VAL A 247 13.69 14.78 -7.46
C VAL A 247 15.02 14.61 -8.17
N TYR A 248 15.14 13.49 -8.89
CA TYR A 248 16.31 13.11 -9.69
C TYR A 248 15.90 12.97 -11.14
N ASP A 249 16.84 13.24 -12.04
CA ASP A 249 16.75 12.86 -13.44
C ASP A 249 17.11 11.37 -13.57
N VAL A 250 16.36 10.63 -14.37
CA VAL A 250 16.60 9.21 -14.61
C VAL A 250 17.09 9.03 -16.04
N ASP A 251 18.23 8.38 -16.20
CA ASP A 251 18.82 8.10 -17.51
C ASP A 251 18.18 6.86 -18.17
N ALA A 252 18.53 6.62 -19.43
CA ALA A 252 18.01 5.48 -20.20
C ALA A 252 18.42 4.11 -19.64
N LYS A 253 19.46 4.06 -18.77
CA LYS A 253 19.92 2.84 -18.09
C LYS A 253 19.31 2.70 -16.71
N GLY A 254 18.49 3.68 -16.26
CA GLY A 254 17.84 3.71 -14.96
C GLY A 254 18.72 4.22 -13.82
N GLY A 255 19.88 4.80 -14.13
CA GLY A 255 20.69 5.56 -13.17
C GLY A 255 20.03 6.89 -12.82
N VAL A 256 20.40 7.48 -11.68
CA VAL A 256 19.87 8.79 -11.25
C VAL A 256 20.96 9.84 -11.21
N ALA A 257 20.59 11.07 -11.56
CA ALA A 257 21.50 12.23 -11.57
C ALA A 257 20.74 13.52 -11.21
N ASN A 258 21.49 14.63 -11.04
CA ASN A 258 20.93 15.98 -10.85
C ASN A 258 19.91 16.06 -9.71
N GLY A 259 20.18 15.36 -8.59
CA GLY A 259 19.32 15.38 -7.40
C GLY A 259 19.14 16.80 -6.86
N ARG A 260 17.89 17.22 -6.68
CA ARG A 260 17.54 18.54 -6.12
C ARG A 260 16.30 18.45 -5.26
N VAL A 261 16.13 19.40 -4.35
CA VAL A 261 14.90 19.53 -3.56
C VAL A 261 13.76 19.87 -4.52
N PHE A 262 12.71 19.04 -4.48
CA PHE A 262 11.46 19.27 -5.19
C PHE A 262 10.54 20.18 -4.38
N PHE A 263 10.37 19.89 -3.09
CA PHE A 263 9.60 20.70 -2.15
C PHE A 263 10.17 20.56 -0.73
N ASP A 264 10.17 21.67 0.02
CA ASP A 264 10.58 21.69 1.42
C ASP A 264 9.38 21.94 2.33
N ALA A 265 9.00 20.93 3.10
CA ALA A 265 7.91 20.95 4.06
C ALA A 265 8.39 21.17 5.52
N THR A 266 9.66 21.51 5.75
CA THR A 266 10.22 21.69 7.09
C THR A 266 9.47 22.75 7.91
N SER A 267 8.95 23.79 7.26
CA SER A 267 8.14 24.82 7.92
C SER A 267 6.82 24.28 8.47
N PHE A 268 6.21 23.30 7.80
CA PHE A 268 4.97 22.65 8.26
C PHE A 268 5.24 21.80 9.52
N VAL A 269 6.39 21.11 9.58
CA VAL A 269 6.83 20.36 10.77
C VAL A 269 7.05 21.33 11.94
N LYS A 270 7.75 22.44 11.70
CA LYS A 270 7.98 23.48 12.71
C LYS A 270 6.68 24.14 13.22
N ALA A 271 5.65 24.18 12.36
CA ALA A 271 4.31 24.64 12.72
C ALA A 271 3.48 23.58 13.49
N GLY A 272 4.07 22.43 13.84
CA GLY A 272 3.40 21.36 14.60
C GLY A 272 2.44 20.49 13.82
N LYS A 273 2.47 20.53 12.48
CA LYS A 273 1.69 19.61 11.65
C LYS A 273 2.21 18.18 11.84
N LYS A 274 1.28 17.22 12.04
CA LYS A 274 1.62 15.80 12.27
C LYS A 274 2.09 15.12 11.00
N GLY A 275 3.04 14.19 11.12
CA GLY A 275 3.62 13.42 10.02
C GLY A 275 4.87 14.05 9.45
N LEU A 276 5.52 13.32 8.55
CA LEU A 276 6.72 13.71 7.81
C LEU A 276 6.54 13.31 6.35
N PRO A 277 7.37 13.79 5.40
CA PRO A 277 7.38 13.27 4.04
C PRO A 277 7.58 11.75 4.05
N ASP A 278 6.62 10.99 3.49
CA ASP A 278 6.58 9.54 3.58
C ASP A 278 6.14 8.95 2.22
N GLY A 279 5.22 8.02 2.14
CA GLY A 279 4.81 7.41 0.91
C GLY A 279 4.21 8.37 -0.13
N MET A 280 4.31 8.04 -1.40
CA MET A 280 3.74 8.85 -2.48
C MET A 280 3.31 8.03 -3.69
N LYS A 281 2.36 8.56 -4.45
CA LYS A 281 1.94 8.03 -5.76
C LYS A 281 1.73 9.18 -6.74
N ILE A 282 1.89 8.88 -8.02
CA ILE A 282 1.77 9.85 -9.12
C ILE A 282 0.66 9.39 -10.06
N ASP A 283 -0.22 10.31 -10.45
CA ASP A 283 -1.30 10.02 -11.39
C ASP A 283 -0.80 9.93 -12.85
N VAL A 284 -1.70 9.54 -13.75
CA VAL A 284 -1.35 9.31 -15.17
C VAL A 284 -0.91 10.57 -15.91
N VAL A 285 -1.19 11.77 -15.38
CA VAL A 285 -0.80 13.05 -15.98
C VAL A 285 0.34 13.73 -15.24
N GLY A 286 0.85 13.10 -14.16
CA GLY A 286 2.03 13.53 -13.43
C GLY A 286 1.76 14.35 -12.17
N ASN A 287 0.52 14.47 -11.70
CA ASN A 287 0.24 15.06 -10.39
C ASN A 287 0.71 14.10 -9.28
N ILE A 288 1.33 14.66 -8.25
CA ILE A 288 1.95 13.90 -7.16
C ILE A 288 1.07 14.00 -5.93
N PHE A 289 0.70 12.85 -5.39
CA PHE A 289 0.01 12.69 -4.10
C PHE A 289 1.05 12.17 -3.12
N ALA A 290 1.58 13.05 -2.26
CA ALA A 290 2.69 12.75 -1.36
C ALA A 290 2.27 12.97 0.08
N THR A 291 2.38 11.94 0.91
CA THR A 291 2.09 12.05 2.33
C THR A 291 3.18 12.86 3.04
N GLY A 292 2.76 13.67 4.00
CA GLY A 292 3.65 14.60 4.67
C GLY A 292 3.01 15.28 5.89
N PRO A 293 3.64 16.34 6.42
CA PRO A 293 3.16 17.00 7.64
C PRO A 293 1.78 17.66 7.44
N GLY A 294 0.75 17.04 8.01
CA GLY A 294 -0.65 17.48 7.95
C GLY A 294 -1.55 16.61 7.09
N GLY A 295 -1.02 15.71 6.25
CA GLY A 295 -1.83 14.83 5.41
C GLY A 295 -1.16 14.49 4.07
N VAL A 296 -1.92 14.51 2.97
CA VAL A 296 -1.40 14.24 1.63
C VAL A 296 -1.32 15.53 0.84
N PHE A 297 -0.11 15.98 0.53
CA PHE A 297 0.15 17.10 -0.37
C PHE A 297 -0.17 16.70 -1.81
N VAL A 298 -0.85 17.57 -2.53
CA VAL A 298 -1.13 17.37 -3.96
C VAL A 298 -0.34 18.42 -4.73
N PHE A 299 0.59 17.95 -5.59
CA PHE A 299 1.39 18.82 -6.43
C PHE A 299 1.03 18.63 -7.91
N SER A 300 1.09 19.72 -8.67
CA SER A 300 1.09 19.64 -10.13
C SER A 300 2.41 19.01 -10.64
N PRO A 301 2.48 18.57 -11.91
CA PRO A 301 3.73 18.09 -12.52
C PRO A 301 4.86 19.14 -12.50
N ALA A 302 4.50 20.44 -12.47
CA ALA A 302 5.46 21.55 -12.36
C ALA A 302 5.94 21.82 -10.93
N GLY A 303 5.46 21.08 -9.92
CA GLY A 303 5.85 21.25 -8.52
C GLY A 303 5.05 22.28 -7.73
N LYS A 304 3.96 22.82 -8.29
CA LYS A 304 3.08 23.74 -7.56
C LYS A 304 2.26 22.95 -6.55
N HIS A 305 2.27 23.35 -5.27
CA HIS A 305 1.40 22.80 -4.24
C HIS A 305 -0.04 23.28 -4.47
N LEU A 306 -0.93 22.36 -4.86
CA LEU A 306 -2.31 22.66 -5.20
C LEU A 306 -3.22 22.63 -3.97
N GLY A 307 -2.86 21.87 -2.94
CA GLY A 307 -3.59 21.74 -1.68
C GLY A 307 -3.21 20.45 -0.94
N THR A 308 -3.90 20.20 0.17
CA THR A 308 -3.60 19.09 1.08
C THR A 308 -4.87 18.35 1.46
N ILE A 309 -4.88 17.03 1.32
CA ILE A 309 -5.90 16.14 1.89
C ILE A 309 -5.56 15.95 3.37
N ILE A 310 -6.26 16.63 4.26
CA ILE A 310 -6.03 16.59 5.70
C ILE A 310 -6.81 15.42 6.29
N THR A 311 -6.12 14.43 6.82
CA THR A 311 -6.71 13.22 7.43
C THR A 311 -6.99 13.36 8.91
N GLY A 312 -6.31 14.31 9.59
CA GLY A 312 -6.31 14.45 11.05
C GLY A 312 -5.29 13.56 11.77
N GLU A 313 -4.68 12.62 11.04
CA GLU A 313 -3.67 11.69 11.53
C GLU A 313 -2.33 11.86 10.79
N PRO A 314 -1.20 11.41 11.38
CA PRO A 314 0.00 11.20 10.60
C PRO A 314 -0.31 10.22 9.47
N THR A 315 -0.15 10.66 8.22
CA THR A 315 -0.47 9.84 7.05
C THR A 315 0.83 9.28 6.49
N ALA A 316 0.95 7.95 6.54
CA ALA A 316 2.17 7.27 6.19
C ALA A 316 2.29 7.04 4.68
N ASN A 317 1.27 6.49 4.02
CA ASN A 317 1.38 6.14 2.61
C ASN A 317 0.02 6.24 1.89
N CYS A 318 0.03 6.08 0.57
CA CYS A 318 -1.18 6.06 -0.23
C CYS A 318 -1.06 5.09 -1.41
N ALA A 319 -2.21 4.69 -1.97
CA ALA A 319 -2.28 3.88 -3.18
C ALA A 319 -3.52 4.20 -3.99
N PHE A 320 -3.40 4.20 -5.31
CA PHE A 320 -4.57 4.24 -6.19
C PHE A 320 -5.22 2.85 -6.28
N GLY A 321 -6.54 2.80 -6.28
CA GLY A 321 -7.33 1.60 -6.49
C GLY A 321 -8.64 1.88 -7.22
N ASP A 322 -9.52 0.89 -7.35
CA ASP A 322 -10.84 1.00 -8.00
C ASP A 322 -10.76 1.66 -9.39
N GLY A 323 -9.97 1.07 -10.27
CA GLY A 323 -9.74 1.64 -11.59
C GLY A 323 -8.91 2.92 -11.61
N GLY A 324 -8.27 3.29 -10.49
CA GLY A 324 -7.39 4.44 -10.34
C GLY A 324 -8.07 5.70 -9.84
N GLN A 325 -9.37 5.71 -9.59
CA GLN A 325 -10.12 6.89 -9.17
C GLN A 325 -10.40 6.94 -7.66
N THR A 326 -9.85 6.02 -6.89
CA THR A 326 -9.85 6.04 -5.42
C THR A 326 -8.43 6.11 -4.92
N LEU A 327 -8.14 7.06 -4.03
CA LEU A 327 -6.89 7.10 -3.28
C LEU A 327 -7.15 6.50 -1.90
N TYR A 328 -6.49 5.38 -1.62
CA TYR A 328 -6.44 4.76 -0.31
C TYR A 328 -5.29 5.36 0.48
N LEU A 329 -5.51 5.56 1.78
CA LEU A 329 -4.58 6.21 2.69
C LEU A 329 -4.35 5.33 3.91
N THR A 330 -3.11 5.03 4.21
CA THR A 330 -2.71 4.47 5.50
C THR A 330 -2.32 5.62 6.41
N ALA A 331 -3.04 5.77 7.52
CA ALA A 331 -2.93 6.93 8.39
C ALA A 331 -2.95 6.51 9.87
N ASN A 332 -1.77 6.41 10.47
CA ASN A 332 -1.59 5.97 11.85
C ASN A 332 -2.23 4.58 12.06
N ASN A 333 -3.30 4.49 12.84
CA ASN A 333 -4.03 3.27 13.13
C ASN A 333 -5.25 3.03 12.21
N LYS A 334 -5.34 3.74 11.09
CA LYS A 334 -6.53 3.73 10.20
C LYS A 334 -6.18 3.43 8.76
N LEU A 335 -7.13 2.79 8.09
CA LEU A 335 -7.24 2.77 6.64
C LEU A 335 -8.36 3.72 6.23
N MET A 336 -8.08 4.61 5.30
CA MET A 336 -9.03 5.58 4.76
C MET A 336 -9.05 5.55 3.23
N ARG A 337 -10.04 6.19 2.62
CA ARG A 337 -10.08 6.46 1.18
C ARG A 337 -10.69 7.81 0.87
N ILE A 338 -10.36 8.35 -0.30
CA ILE A 338 -11.00 9.51 -0.90
C ILE A 338 -11.19 9.28 -2.41
N SER A 339 -12.34 9.68 -2.95
CA SER A 339 -12.60 9.60 -4.39
C SER A 339 -11.91 10.76 -5.11
N LEU A 340 -11.39 10.48 -6.31
CA LEU A 340 -10.69 11.42 -7.16
C LEU A 340 -11.40 11.56 -8.51
N LYS A 341 -11.24 12.73 -9.15
CA LYS A 341 -11.60 12.95 -10.56
C LYS A 341 -10.47 12.52 -11.49
N THR A 342 -9.23 12.67 -11.07
CA THR A 342 -8.07 12.14 -11.80
C THR A 342 -7.94 10.63 -11.63
N ARG A 343 -7.00 10.02 -12.36
CA ARG A 343 -6.77 8.59 -12.34
C ARG A 343 -5.30 8.26 -12.12
N GLY A 344 -5.01 7.39 -11.16
CA GLY A 344 -3.69 6.79 -10.99
C GLY A 344 -3.52 5.50 -11.77
N THR A 345 -2.26 5.07 -11.90
CA THR A 345 -1.94 3.76 -12.46
C THR A 345 -2.24 2.67 -11.43
N VAL A 346 -3.05 1.70 -11.82
CA VAL A 346 -3.35 0.50 -11.03
C VAL A 346 -2.87 -0.71 -11.82
N ARG A 347 -2.03 -1.53 -11.23
CA ARG A 347 -1.63 -2.82 -11.80
C ARG A 347 -2.75 -3.84 -11.57
N LYS A 348 -3.00 -4.67 -12.58
CA LYS A 348 -4.04 -5.70 -12.54
C LYS A 348 -3.60 -6.91 -11.72
#